data_bce009fa95f96965c3faa063a0a898fe
#
_entry.id   bce009fa95f96965c3faa063a0a898fe
#
_cell.length_a   1.000
_cell.length_b   1.000
_cell.length_c   1.000
_cell.angle_alpha   90.00
_cell.angle_beta   90.00
_cell.angle_gamma   90.00
#
_symmetry.space_group_name_H-M   'P 1'
#
loop_
_entity.id
_entity.type
_entity.pdbx_description
1 polymer ?
#
loop_
_entity_poly.entity_id
_entity_poly.type
_entity_poly.pdbx_seq_one_letter_code
_entity_poly.pdbx_strand_id
1 'polypeptide(L)'
;PIYEATKTISAATGANPCVVTATSHGYSDGDFILIQAVVGMTELNGRRYKVANKTTNTFELQDEDGTNINSSAFTAYSSAGTASRVYTISNPYTETQLRDIKFTQSADVMYLVHPDVSIRKLTRSAHTTWTLTEADLLDGPYLDENTTATTMTPSHASGDDRTITASTSTFASTDVGRLITFDSGYAKIITYTSVTVVKADIKDDFAGTSATTAWSLGAFSDTTGHPAATTFFEQR
;
A
#
# COMPACT_ATOMS: atom_id res chain seq x y z
N PRO A 1 -10.29 -0.99 14.67
CA PRO A 1 -9.34 -1.97 14.11
C PRO A 1 -10.05 -3.28 13.76
N ILE A 2 -9.52 -3.98 12.76
CA ILE A 2 -9.92 -5.34 12.40
C ILE A 2 -8.94 -6.28 13.11
N TYR A 3 -9.43 -7.40 13.63
CA TYR A 3 -8.62 -8.37 14.34
C TYR A 3 -8.63 -9.71 13.62
N GLU A 4 -7.50 -10.39 13.65
CA GLU A 4 -7.36 -11.77 13.19
C GLU A 4 -8.00 -12.76 14.18
N ALA A 5 -8.01 -14.04 13.82
CA ALA A 5 -8.53 -15.10 14.68
C ALA A 5 -7.84 -15.10 16.05
N THR A 6 -8.63 -15.30 17.10
CA THR A 6 -8.15 -15.31 18.49
C THR A 6 -7.21 -16.48 18.76
N LYS A 7 -6.22 -16.24 19.62
CA LYS A 7 -5.37 -17.25 20.24
C LYS A 7 -5.69 -17.35 21.72
N THR A 8 -5.86 -18.54 22.25
CA THR A 8 -6.14 -18.77 23.66
C THR A 8 -4.90 -18.50 24.50
N ILE A 9 -5.05 -17.72 25.56
CA ILE A 9 -4.03 -17.48 26.58
C ILE A 9 -4.13 -18.60 27.61
N SER A 10 -3.01 -19.21 27.94
CA SER A 10 -2.91 -20.28 28.94
C SER A 10 -2.17 -19.84 30.21
N ALA A 11 -1.40 -18.77 30.16
CA ALA A 11 -0.73 -18.17 31.31
C ALA A 11 -0.34 -16.71 31.05
N ALA A 12 -0.20 -15.94 32.14
CA ALA A 12 0.44 -14.62 32.14
C ALA A 12 1.20 -14.43 33.45
N THR A 13 2.41 -13.84 33.38
CA THR A 13 3.26 -13.65 34.55
C THR A 13 3.00 -12.33 35.24
N GLY A 14 3.04 -12.30 36.58
CA GLY A 14 3.10 -11.08 37.38
C GLY A 14 4.56 -10.59 37.49
N ALA A 15 5.12 -10.07 36.41
CA ALA A 15 6.53 -9.68 36.31
C ALA A 15 6.72 -8.43 35.45
N ASN A 16 7.96 -7.97 35.36
CA ASN A 16 8.38 -6.92 34.43
C ASN A 16 9.54 -7.45 33.57
N PRO A 17 9.33 -7.70 32.27
CA PRO A 17 8.08 -7.59 31.51
C PRO A 17 7.02 -8.64 31.86
N CYS A 18 5.76 -8.36 31.59
CA CYS A 18 4.69 -9.34 31.58
C CYS A 18 4.87 -10.29 30.40
N VAL A 19 4.99 -11.60 30.69
CA VAL A 19 5.09 -12.66 29.67
C VAL A 19 3.76 -13.39 29.56
N VAL A 20 3.22 -13.48 28.36
CA VAL A 20 1.97 -14.20 28.05
C VAL A 20 2.32 -15.50 27.33
N THR A 21 1.64 -16.59 27.71
CA THR A 21 1.73 -17.89 27.04
C THR A 21 0.46 -18.11 26.21
N ALA A 22 0.65 -18.33 24.90
CA ALA A 22 -0.37 -18.72 23.95
C ALA A 22 0.25 -19.67 22.91
N THR A 23 -0.10 -20.93 22.95
CA THR A 23 0.52 -21.97 22.13
C THR A 23 0.37 -21.68 20.64
N SER A 24 1.48 -21.74 19.90
CA SER A 24 1.52 -21.54 18.44
C SER A 24 0.80 -20.28 18.00
N HIS A 25 1.04 -19.16 18.71
CA HIS A 25 0.33 -17.90 18.47
C HIS A 25 0.62 -17.31 17.10
N GLY A 26 1.82 -17.49 16.53
CA GLY A 26 2.18 -17.01 15.19
C GLY A 26 2.38 -15.48 15.09
N TYR A 27 2.56 -14.80 16.23
CA TYR A 27 2.86 -13.37 16.26
C TYR A 27 4.34 -13.11 16.00
N SER A 28 4.64 -11.90 15.55
CA SER A 28 5.99 -11.35 15.36
C SER A 28 6.24 -10.20 16.32
N ASP A 29 7.50 -9.94 16.63
CA ASP A 29 7.87 -8.73 17.38
C ASP A 29 7.42 -7.49 16.62
N GLY A 30 6.78 -6.57 17.33
CA GLY A 30 6.16 -5.38 16.76
C GLY A 30 4.68 -5.53 16.40
N ASP A 31 4.11 -6.74 16.37
CA ASP A 31 2.67 -6.93 16.17
C ASP A 31 1.88 -6.27 17.30
N PHE A 32 0.74 -5.65 16.97
CA PHE A 32 -0.22 -5.18 17.94
C PHE A 32 -1.31 -6.21 18.17
N ILE A 33 -1.59 -6.51 19.44
CA ILE A 33 -2.61 -7.47 19.83
C ILE A 33 -3.62 -6.84 20.80
N LEU A 34 -4.85 -7.32 20.78
CA LEU A 34 -5.87 -7.02 21.78
C LEU A 34 -6.00 -8.23 22.72
N ILE A 35 -5.93 -8.02 24.03
CA ILE A 35 -6.18 -9.05 25.05
C ILE A 35 -7.57 -8.85 25.63
N GLN A 36 -8.32 -9.95 25.77
CA GLN A 36 -9.68 -9.95 26.29
C GLN A 36 -9.95 -11.22 27.11
N ALA A 37 -10.96 -11.12 27.99
CA ALA A 37 -11.53 -12.24 28.75
C ALA A 37 -10.53 -13.03 29.62
N VAL A 38 -9.43 -12.41 30.04
CA VAL A 38 -8.52 -12.97 31.05
C VAL A 38 -9.21 -12.95 32.41
N VAL A 39 -9.14 -14.04 33.14
CA VAL A 39 -9.65 -14.18 34.50
C VAL A 39 -8.48 -14.13 35.49
N GLY A 40 -8.65 -13.38 36.56
CA GLY A 40 -7.59 -13.05 37.54
C GLY A 40 -6.90 -11.75 37.14
N MET A 41 -5.96 -11.80 36.21
CA MET A 41 -5.21 -10.62 35.73
C MET A 41 -6.06 -9.75 34.77
N THR A 42 -7.17 -9.24 35.26
CA THR A 42 -8.15 -8.49 34.47
C THR A 42 -7.65 -7.15 33.97
N GLU A 43 -6.57 -6.63 34.54
CA GLU A 43 -5.88 -5.39 34.14
C GLU A 43 -5.36 -5.45 32.68
N LEU A 44 -5.18 -6.67 32.14
CA LEU A 44 -4.82 -6.87 30.75
C LEU A 44 -5.98 -6.68 29.77
N ASN A 45 -7.22 -6.82 30.22
CA ASN A 45 -8.40 -6.86 29.36
C ASN A 45 -8.73 -5.52 28.70
N GLY A 46 -9.16 -5.60 27.44
CA GLY A 46 -9.64 -4.45 26.66
C GLY A 46 -8.55 -3.50 26.21
N ARG A 47 -7.29 -3.87 26.36
CA ARG A 47 -6.13 -3.06 25.98
C ARG A 47 -5.39 -3.68 24.81
N ARG A 48 -4.78 -2.83 24.00
CA ARG A 48 -3.83 -3.21 22.98
C ARG A 48 -2.42 -3.20 23.55
N TYR A 49 -1.63 -4.17 23.09
CA TYR A 49 -0.23 -4.33 23.47
C TYR A 49 0.60 -4.59 22.24
N LYS A 50 1.85 -4.15 22.28
CA LYS A 50 2.86 -4.51 21.30
C LYS A 50 3.56 -5.79 21.77
N VAL A 51 3.76 -6.73 20.85
CA VAL A 51 4.47 -7.99 21.08
C VAL A 51 5.97 -7.74 21.04
N ALA A 52 6.71 -8.30 21.99
CA ALA A 52 8.16 -8.29 22.02
C ALA A 52 8.72 -9.65 22.48
N ASN A 53 9.98 -9.92 22.15
CA ASN A 53 10.74 -11.11 22.55
C ASN A 53 9.95 -12.43 22.38
N LYS A 54 9.27 -12.55 21.24
CA LYS A 54 8.40 -13.69 20.95
C LYS A 54 9.19 -14.98 20.83
N THR A 55 8.61 -16.06 21.33
CA THR A 55 8.99 -17.46 21.02
C THR A 55 7.86 -18.11 20.21
N THR A 56 7.87 -19.42 20.04
CA THR A 56 6.75 -20.14 19.42
C THR A 56 5.46 -20.06 20.24
N ASN A 57 5.58 -20.01 21.58
CA ASN A 57 4.45 -20.14 22.49
C ASN A 57 4.31 -19.00 23.50
N THR A 58 5.28 -18.08 23.58
CA THR A 58 5.27 -16.99 24.55
C THR A 58 5.68 -15.67 23.89
N PHE A 59 5.24 -14.57 24.46
CA PHE A 59 5.66 -13.22 24.09
C PHE A 59 5.57 -12.27 25.29
N GLU A 60 6.38 -11.25 25.26
CA GLU A 60 6.36 -10.15 26.23
C GLU A 60 5.40 -9.06 25.77
N LEU A 61 4.80 -8.36 26.73
CA LEU A 61 3.92 -7.24 26.47
C LEU A 61 4.64 -5.91 26.65
N GLN A 62 4.48 -5.05 25.66
CA GLN A 62 4.85 -3.63 25.70
C GLN A 62 3.62 -2.75 25.46
N ASP A 63 3.66 -1.51 25.90
CA ASP A 63 2.70 -0.50 25.47
C ASP A 63 2.93 -0.07 24.00
N GLU A 64 2.11 0.85 23.50
CA GLU A 64 2.21 1.30 22.11
C GLU A 64 3.56 2.02 21.83
N ASP A 65 4.19 2.60 22.84
CA ASP A 65 5.47 3.29 22.73
C ASP A 65 6.68 2.35 22.88
N GLY A 66 6.46 1.08 23.19
CA GLY A 66 7.50 0.06 23.35
C GLY A 66 8.05 -0.07 24.76
N THR A 67 7.38 0.50 25.77
CA THR A 67 7.74 0.33 27.18
C THR A 67 7.17 -1.00 27.70
N ASN A 68 7.99 -1.76 28.43
CA ASN A 68 7.55 -3.05 28.97
C ASN A 68 6.41 -2.89 29.98
N ILE A 69 5.40 -3.74 29.84
CA ILE A 69 4.30 -3.82 30.81
C ILE A 69 4.79 -4.47 32.09
N ASN A 70 4.78 -3.70 33.17
CA ASN A 70 5.06 -4.22 34.52
C ASN A 70 3.76 -4.70 35.17
N SER A 71 3.59 -6.01 35.23
CA SER A 71 2.43 -6.67 35.82
C SER A 71 2.67 -7.19 37.26
N SER A 72 3.78 -6.80 37.91
CA SER A 72 4.12 -7.29 39.25
C SER A 72 3.07 -6.97 40.32
N ALA A 73 2.31 -5.89 40.12
CA ALA A 73 1.23 -5.46 41.02
C ALA A 73 -0.17 -5.86 40.52
N PHE A 74 -0.27 -6.56 39.39
CA PHE A 74 -1.55 -7.00 38.86
C PHE A 74 -2.09 -8.19 39.64
N THR A 75 -3.39 -8.41 39.56
CA THR A 75 -3.98 -9.62 40.11
C THR A 75 -3.39 -10.85 39.39
N ALA A 76 -3.12 -11.91 40.15
CA ALA A 76 -2.55 -13.13 39.55
C ALA A 76 -3.45 -13.71 38.45
N TYR A 77 -2.84 -14.12 37.34
CA TYR A 77 -3.57 -14.85 36.29
C TYR A 77 -4.17 -16.13 36.86
N SER A 78 -5.46 -16.36 36.58
CA SER A 78 -6.17 -17.56 37.01
C SER A 78 -6.49 -18.49 35.86
N SER A 79 -7.14 -18.00 34.82
CA SER A 79 -7.55 -18.81 33.68
C SER A 79 -8.06 -17.95 32.51
N ALA A 80 -8.36 -18.61 31.40
CA ALA A 80 -8.99 -18.06 30.22
C ALA A 80 -8.20 -16.91 29.54
N GLY A 81 -8.83 -16.19 28.67
CA GLY A 81 -8.26 -15.08 27.93
C GLY A 81 -7.95 -15.41 26.48
N THR A 82 -8.03 -14.40 25.68
CA THR A 82 -7.71 -14.45 24.24
C THR A 82 -6.83 -13.28 23.85
N ALA A 83 -5.93 -13.52 22.89
CA ALA A 83 -5.18 -12.49 22.20
C ALA A 83 -5.56 -12.52 20.71
N SER A 84 -5.78 -11.36 20.12
CA SER A 84 -6.10 -11.21 18.69
C SER A 84 -5.18 -10.17 18.07
N ARG A 85 -4.45 -10.53 17.01
CA ARG A 85 -3.58 -9.59 16.31
C ARG A 85 -4.41 -8.58 15.54
N VAL A 86 -3.99 -7.32 15.58
CA VAL A 86 -4.53 -6.28 14.70
C VAL A 86 -4.15 -6.63 13.27
N TYR A 87 -5.13 -6.74 12.40
CA TYR A 87 -4.90 -7.00 10.98
C TYR A 87 -4.27 -5.77 10.32
N THR A 88 -3.16 -5.97 9.65
CA THR A 88 -2.42 -4.92 8.94
C THR A 88 -2.09 -5.34 7.52
N ILE A 89 -2.00 -4.37 6.63
CA ILE A 89 -1.48 -4.54 5.27
C ILE A 89 -0.35 -3.54 5.02
N SER A 90 0.59 -3.91 4.18
CA SER A 90 1.65 -3.00 3.73
C SER A 90 1.04 -1.86 2.92
N ASN A 91 1.59 -0.66 3.06
CA ASN A 91 1.18 0.53 2.33
C ASN A 91 2.42 1.34 1.92
N PRO A 92 2.34 2.19 0.87
CA PRO A 92 3.46 2.98 0.37
C PRO A 92 3.64 4.32 1.09
N TYR A 93 2.72 4.69 1.99
CA TYR A 93 2.71 6.01 2.62
C TYR A 93 3.67 6.10 3.79
N THR A 94 4.35 7.23 3.93
CA THR A 94 5.10 7.58 5.14
C THR A 94 4.15 8.08 6.23
N GLU A 95 4.61 8.11 7.48
CA GLU A 95 3.82 8.60 8.62
C GLU A 95 3.29 10.03 8.40
N THR A 96 4.11 10.90 7.82
CA THR A 96 3.73 12.29 7.51
C THR A 96 2.64 12.37 6.46
N GLN A 97 2.67 11.51 5.45
CA GLN A 97 1.70 11.49 4.36
C GLN A 97 0.33 10.93 4.77
N LEU A 98 0.26 10.09 5.82
CA LEU A 98 -1.00 9.47 6.26
C LEU A 98 -2.10 10.49 6.60
N ARG A 99 -1.74 11.70 7.04
CA ARG A 99 -2.69 12.75 7.43
C ARG A 99 -3.30 13.49 6.23
N ASP A 100 -2.62 13.45 5.09
CA ASP A 100 -3.02 14.17 3.88
C ASP A 100 -3.72 13.30 2.85
N ILE A 101 -3.85 11.99 3.13
CA ILE A 101 -4.58 11.07 2.27
C ILE A 101 -6.04 11.51 2.15
N LYS A 102 -6.52 11.63 0.92
CA LYS A 102 -7.95 11.78 0.60
C LYS A 102 -8.44 10.47 -0.01
N PHE A 103 -9.70 10.18 0.20
CA PHE A 103 -10.28 8.94 -0.32
C PHE A 103 -11.72 9.13 -0.77
N THR A 104 -12.13 8.23 -1.66
CA THR A 104 -13.53 8.00 -2.02
C THR A 104 -13.80 6.51 -2.03
N GLN A 105 -14.99 6.10 -1.62
CA GLN A 105 -15.34 4.69 -1.47
C GLN A 105 -16.69 4.38 -2.10
N SER A 106 -16.76 3.24 -2.77
CA SER A 106 -18.01 2.63 -3.23
C SER A 106 -17.96 1.13 -2.92
N ALA A 107 -18.94 0.65 -2.15
CA ALA A 107 -19.01 -0.73 -1.65
C ALA A 107 -17.67 -1.16 -0.98
N ASP A 108 -17.06 -2.24 -1.44
CA ASP A 108 -15.83 -2.81 -0.91
C ASP A 108 -14.56 -2.29 -1.62
N VAL A 109 -14.66 -1.20 -2.37
CA VAL A 109 -13.54 -0.57 -3.06
C VAL A 109 -13.37 0.88 -2.61
N MET A 110 -12.14 1.23 -2.20
CA MET A 110 -11.75 2.60 -1.83
C MET A 110 -10.56 3.03 -2.69
N TYR A 111 -10.63 4.22 -3.25
CA TYR A 111 -9.51 4.88 -3.91
C TYR A 111 -8.90 5.90 -2.97
N LEU A 112 -7.58 5.80 -2.81
CA LEU A 112 -6.78 6.68 -1.96
C LEU A 112 -5.86 7.51 -2.85
N VAL A 113 -5.81 8.81 -2.60
CA VAL A 113 -4.96 9.74 -3.34
C VAL A 113 -4.12 10.58 -2.39
N HIS A 114 -2.90 10.85 -2.82
CA HIS A 114 -1.93 11.73 -2.18
C HIS A 114 -1.06 12.37 -3.26
N PRO A 115 -0.67 13.67 -3.16
CA PRO A 115 0.12 14.33 -4.21
C PRO A 115 1.43 13.65 -4.59
N ASP A 116 2.09 12.99 -3.65
CA ASP A 116 3.41 12.37 -3.83
C ASP A 116 3.34 10.84 -4.02
N VAL A 117 2.17 10.24 -4.09
CA VAL A 117 2.01 8.79 -4.19
C VAL A 117 0.99 8.44 -5.26
N SER A 118 1.32 7.50 -6.13
CA SER A 118 0.41 7.00 -7.16
C SER A 118 -0.94 6.56 -6.56
N ILE A 119 -2.02 6.75 -7.31
CA ILE A 119 -3.38 6.42 -6.86
C ILE A 119 -3.43 4.97 -6.40
N ARG A 120 -3.93 4.72 -5.19
CA ARG A 120 -4.08 3.38 -4.63
C ARG A 120 -5.53 2.95 -4.61
N LYS A 121 -5.74 1.68 -4.92
CA LYS A 121 -7.02 1.00 -4.85
C LYS A 121 -6.97 -0.01 -3.71
N LEU A 122 -7.74 0.25 -2.66
CA LEU A 122 -7.94 -0.67 -1.54
C LEU A 122 -9.23 -1.45 -1.78
N THR A 123 -9.12 -2.77 -1.85
CA THR A 123 -10.26 -3.68 -2.05
C THR A 123 -10.38 -4.62 -0.86
N ARG A 124 -11.62 -4.89 -0.45
CA ARG A 124 -11.95 -5.87 0.57
C ARG A 124 -12.71 -7.03 -0.06
N SER A 125 -12.25 -8.26 0.17
CA SER A 125 -12.95 -9.47 -0.24
C SER A 125 -13.47 -10.29 0.95
N ALA A 126 -12.87 -10.12 2.15
CA ALA A 126 -13.33 -10.74 3.39
C ALA A 126 -12.90 -9.89 4.59
N HIS A 127 -13.27 -10.31 5.82
CA HIS A 127 -12.96 -9.58 7.06
C HIS A 127 -11.46 -9.29 7.21
N THR A 128 -10.62 -10.27 6.95
CA THR A 128 -9.15 -10.17 7.01
C THR A 128 -8.49 -10.41 5.65
N THR A 129 -9.16 -10.03 4.55
CA THR A 129 -8.61 -10.15 3.19
C THR A 129 -8.79 -8.83 2.47
N TRP A 130 -7.74 -8.03 2.53
CA TRP A 130 -7.68 -6.71 1.91
C TRP A 130 -6.47 -6.64 1.00
N THR A 131 -6.59 -5.97 -0.11
CA THR A 131 -5.48 -5.73 -1.04
C THR A 131 -5.38 -4.24 -1.34
N LEU A 132 -4.15 -3.72 -1.28
CA LEU A 132 -3.82 -2.36 -1.68
C LEU A 132 -2.93 -2.44 -2.90
N THR A 133 -3.46 -2.05 -4.05
CA THR A 133 -2.75 -2.05 -5.34
C THR A 133 -2.66 -0.64 -5.89
N GLU A 134 -1.78 -0.42 -6.85
CA GLU A 134 -1.86 0.77 -7.68
C GLU A 134 -3.13 0.70 -8.52
N ALA A 135 -3.80 1.85 -8.69
CA ALA A 135 -4.96 1.93 -9.57
C ALA A 135 -4.48 2.03 -11.02
N ASP A 136 -5.00 1.19 -11.88
CA ASP A 136 -4.75 1.31 -13.31
C ASP A 136 -5.53 2.51 -13.87
N LEU A 137 -4.80 3.44 -14.47
CA LEU A 137 -5.36 4.52 -15.26
C LEU A 137 -5.56 4.00 -16.69
N LEU A 138 -6.77 4.07 -17.17
CA LEU A 138 -7.14 3.68 -18.53
C LEU A 138 -7.21 4.95 -19.38
N ASP A 139 -6.35 5.04 -20.40
CA ASP A 139 -6.37 6.08 -21.42
C ASP A 139 -6.47 7.53 -20.84
N GLY A 140 -5.45 7.92 -20.09
CA GLY A 140 -5.34 9.28 -19.56
C GLY A 140 -5.58 9.44 -18.07
N PRO A 141 -5.57 10.67 -17.53
CA PRO A 141 -5.45 11.95 -18.27
C PRO A 141 -4.04 12.22 -18.80
N TYR A 142 -3.95 13.02 -19.83
CA TYR A 142 -2.70 13.44 -20.47
C TYR A 142 -2.44 14.91 -20.28
N LEU A 143 -1.18 15.31 -20.38
CA LEU A 143 -0.76 16.69 -20.60
C LEU A 143 -1.10 17.12 -22.04
N ASP A 144 -0.94 18.42 -22.33
CA ASP A 144 -1.11 18.94 -23.69
C ASP A 144 -0.20 18.18 -24.68
N GLU A 145 -0.70 18.02 -25.90
CA GLU A 145 0.05 17.40 -26.98
C GLU A 145 1.36 18.16 -27.26
N ASN A 146 2.42 17.42 -27.55
CA ASN A 146 3.71 18.00 -27.88
C ASN A 146 3.63 19.00 -29.04
N THR A 147 4.12 20.20 -28.81
CA THR A 147 4.19 21.28 -29.83
C THR A 147 5.60 21.52 -30.36
N THR A 148 6.58 20.69 -29.94
CA THR A 148 7.97 20.79 -30.35
C THR A 148 8.28 19.89 -31.56
N ALA A 149 9.48 19.99 -32.09
CA ALA A 149 9.97 19.08 -33.13
C ALA A 149 10.40 17.70 -32.59
N THR A 150 10.27 17.46 -31.30
CA THR A 150 10.64 16.16 -30.69
C THR A 150 9.70 15.07 -31.20
N THR A 151 10.26 14.04 -31.81
CA THR A 151 9.50 12.87 -32.23
C THR A 151 9.64 11.72 -31.25
N MET A 152 8.63 10.87 -31.19
CA MET A 152 8.68 9.56 -30.53
C MET A 152 8.50 8.43 -31.51
N THR A 153 9.21 7.34 -31.29
CA THR A 153 9.25 6.17 -32.16
C THR A 153 9.12 4.92 -31.31
N PRO A 154 8.03 4.17 -31.36
CA PRO A 154 7.92 2.88 -30.71
C PRO A 154 8.60 1.78 -31.55
N SER A 155 9.20 0.81 -30.89
CA SER A 155 9.81 -0.34 -31.59
C SER A 155 8.77 -1.30 -32.18
N HIS A 156 7.56 -1.31 -31.62
CA HIS A 156 6.44 -2.14 -32.02
C HIS A 156 5.13 -1.38 -31.82
N ALA A 157 4.09 -1.75 -32.56
CA ALA A 157 2.76 -1.16 -32.41
C ALA A 157 1.96 -1.77 -31.25
N SER A 158 2.35 -2.96 -30.75
CA SER A 158 1.63 -3.68 -29.69
C SER A 158 2.55 -4.50 -28.80
N GLY A 159 2.01 -4.96 -27.66
CA GLY A 159 2.65 -5.90 -26.73
C GLY A 159 3.39 -5.23 -25.58
N ASP A 160 3.89 -6.06 -24.68
CA ASP A 160 4.58 -5.64 -23.46
C ASP A 160 6.08 -5.48 -23.66
N ASP A 161 6.74 -4.73 -22.75
CA ASP A 161 8.18 -4.47 -22.71
C ASP A 161 8.73 -3.89 -24.04
N ARG A 162 7.99 -2.97 -24.66
CA ARG A 162 8.38 -2.34 -25.92
C ARG A 162 9.20 -1.07 -25.69
N THR A 163 10.23 -0.88 -26.52
CA THR A 163 11.05 0.31 -26.47
C THR A 163 10.34 1.49 -27.14
N ILE A 164 10.33 2.63 -26.48
CA ILE A 164 9.92 3.92 -27.03
C ILE A 164 11.12 4.85 -26.99
N THR A 165 11.48 5.43 -28.13
CA THR A 165 12.63 6.31 -28.30
C THR A 165 12.16 7.71 -28.65
N ALA A 166 12.57 8.71 -27.86
CA ALA A 166 12.40 10.13 -28.16
C ALA A 166 13.63 10.68 -28.90
N SER A 167 13.45 11.58 -29.84
CA SER A 167 14.54 12.22 -30.60
C SER A 167 15.38 13.21 -29.77
N THR A 168 14.86 13.66 -28.63
CA THR A 168 15.55 14.57 -27.69
C THR A 168 15.31 14.13 -26.26
N SER A 169 16.03 14.71 -25.28
CA SER A 169 15.84 14.45 -23.85
C SER A 169 14.42 14.75 -23.42
N THR A 170 13.66 13.73 -23.03
CA THR A 170 12.23 13.82 -22.72
C THR A 170 11.86 13.10 -21.42
N PHE A 171 12.53 11.98 -21.09
CA PHE A 171 12.15 11.11 -19.98
C PHE A 171 13.01 11.34 -18.73
N ALA A 172 12.41 11.10 -17.57
CA ALA A 172 13.08 11.01 -16.28
C ALA A 172 12.83 9.63 -15.63
N SER A 173 13.67 9.22 -14.69
CA SER A 173 13.48 7.97 -13.94
C SER A 173 12.15 7.94 -13.15
N THR A 174 11.65 9.11 -12.81
CA THR A 174 10.37 9.36 -12.13
C THR A 174 9.13 9.25 -13.06
N ASP A 175 9.33 8.94 -14.35
CA ASP A 175 8.24 8.68 -15.28
C ASP A 175 7.82 7.19 -15.34
N VAL A 176 8.47 6.32 -14.57
CA VAL A 176 8.02 4.92 -14.45
C VAL A 176 6.60 4.90 -13.84
N GLY A 177 5.68 4.18 -14.50
CA GLY A 177 4.26 4.16 -14.17
C GLY A 177 3.42 5.19 -14.94
N ARG A 178 4.04 6.19 -15.58
CA ARG A 178 3.38 7.23 -16.36
C ARG A 178 2.79 6.67 -17.66
N LEU A 179 1.65 7.18 -18.06
CA LEU A 179 1.09 6.89 -19.38
C LEU A 179 1.80 7.70 -20.47
N ILE A 180 1.75 7.20 -21.68
CA ILE A 180 2.16 7.90 -22.89
C ILE A 180 1.20 7.50 -24.00
N THR A 181 0.72 8.50 -24.76
CA THR A 181 -0.12 8.29 -25.94
C THR A 181 0.53 8.90 -27.17
N PHE A 182 0.36 8.25 -28.29
CA PHE A 182 0.65 8.78 -29.62
C PHE A 182 -0.17 8.05 -30.68
N ASP A 183 -0.61 8.80 -31.70
CA ASP A 183 -1.60 8.39 -32.69
C ASP A 183 -2.93 7.96 -32.03
N SER A 184 -3.31 6.72 -32.04
CA SER A 184 -4.59 6.24 -31.54
C SER A 184 -4.51 5.35 -30.32
N GLY A 185 -3.30 5.07 -29.81
CA GLY A 185 -3.08 4.12 -28.72
C GLY A 185 -2.39 4.73 -27.52
N TYR A 186 -2.24 3.93 -26.47
CA TYR A 186 -1.47 4.33 -25.29
C TYR A 186 -0.68 3.19 -24.68
N ALA A 187 0.35 3.57 -23.92
CA ALA A 187 1.21 2.65 -23.20
C ALA A 187 1.48 3.15 -21.78
N LYS A 188 1.87 2.23 -20.89
CA LYS A 188 2.37 2.53 -19.54
C LYS A 188 3.87 2.31 -19.49
N ILE A 189 4.64 3.32 -19.12
CA ILE A 189 6.09 3.23 -18.95
C ILE A 189 6.39 2.29 -17.79
N ILE A 190 7.19 1.24 -18.04
CA ILE A 190 7.56 0.24 -17.03
C ILE A 190 9.02 0.32 -16.61
N THR A 191 9.89 0.86 -17.48
CA THR A 191 11.33 0.98 -17.20
C THR A 191 11.89 2.24 -17.85
N TYR A 192 12.65 3.01 -17.08
CA TYR A 192 13.49 4.09 -17.56
C TYR A 192 14.86 3.54 -17.96
N THR A 193 15.28 3.80 -19.20
CA THR A 193 16.58 3.39 -19.72
C THR A 193 17.55 4.59 -19.84
N SER A 194 17.05 5.69 -20.39
CA SER A 194 17.82 6.94 -20.52
C SER A 194 16.87 8.12 -20.72
N VAL A 195 17.39 9.33 -20.73
CA VAL A 195 16.60 10.56 -21.01
C VAL A 195 15.87 10.55 -22.36
N THR A 196 16.23 9.64 -23.26
CA THR A 196 15.61 9.48 -24.59
C THR A 196 14.95 8.12 -24.80
N VAL A 197 15.11 7.17 -23.87
CA VAL A 197 14.64 5.79 -24.08
C VAL A 197 13.94 5.27 -22.83
N VAL A 198 12.74 4.75 -23.02
CA VAL A 198 11.98 4.01 -22.02
C VAL A 198 11.48 2.68 -22.58
N LYS A 199 11.11 1.76 -21.69
CA LYS A 199 10.31 0.59 -22.04
C LYS A 199 8.91 0.75 -21.50
N ALA A 200 7.93 0.32 -22.27
CA ALA A 200 6.52 0.46 -21.93
C ALA A 200 5.71 -0.78 -22.35
N ASP A 201 4.65 -1.03 -21.61
CA ASP A 201 3.59 -1.96 -21.98
C ASP A 201 2.53 -1.20 -22.78
N ILE A 202 2.32 -1.60 -24.04
CA ILE A 202 1.28 -1.02 -24.89
C ILE A 202 -0.05 -1.63 -24.47
N LYS A 203 -0.96 -0.76 -24.01
CA LYS A 203 -2.26 -1.15 -23.47
C LYS A 203 -3.39 -1.03 -24.50
N ASP A 204 -3.22 -0.12 -25.45
CA ASP A 204 -4.02 -0.02 -26.67
C ASP A 204 -3.08 0.20 -27.83
N ASP A 205 -3.31 -0.51 -28.93
CA ASP A 205 -2.38 -0.61 -30.06
C ASP A 205 -2.17 0.75 -30.73
N PHE A 206 -0.92 1.09 -30.99
CA PHE A 206 -0.57 2.26 -31.79
C PHE A 206 -0.90 2.05 -33.28
N ALA A 207 -1.20 3.13 -33.99
CA ALA A 207 -1.46 3.06 -35.44
C ALA A 207 -0.24 2.56 -36.25
N GLY A 208 0.97 2.66 -35.71
CA GLY A 208 2.19 2.21 -36.37
C GLY A 208 3.45 2.43 -35.54
N THR A 209 4.61 2.27 -36.18
CA THR A 209 5.92 2.43 -35.56
C THR A 209 6.73 3.59 -36.14
N SER A 210 6.12 4.44 -36.94
CA SER A 210 6.77 5.62 -37.50
C SER A 210 7.01 6.69 -36.43
N ALA A 211 8.07 7.48 -36.62
CA ALA A 211 8.33 8.63 -35.76
C ALA A 211 7.22 9.65 -35.91
N THR A 212 6.63 10.09 -34.79
CA THR A 212 5.56 11.08 -34.77
C THR A 212 5.84 12.21 -33.76
N THR A 213 5.39 13.42 -34.05
CA THR A 213 5.38 14.54 -33.09
C THR A 213 4.06 14.64 -32.32
N ALA A 214 3.02 13.92 -32.75
CA ALA A 214 1.71 13.88 -32.12
C ALA A 214 1.74 12.86 -30.95
N TRP A 215 2.20 13.31 -29.78
CA TRP A 215 2.27 12.50 -28.56
C TRP A 215 2.01 13.35 -27.32
N SER A 216 1.54 12.71 -26.26
CA SER A 216 1.38 13.33 -24.95
C SER A 216 1.85 12.40 -23.85
N LEU A 217 2.42 12.95 -22.80
CA LEU A 217 2.71 12.21 -21.55
C LEU A 217 1.50 12.29 -20.62
N GLY A 218 1.29 11.23 -19.85
CA GLY A 218 0.29 11.18 -18.80
C GLY A 218 0.46 12.34 -17.82
N ALA A 219 -0.63 12.86 -17.29
CA ALA A 219 -0.61 13.98 -16.36
C ALA A 219 0.00 13.60 -15.00
N PHE A 220 -0.06 12.34 -14.62
CA PHE A 220 0.36 11.87 -13.30
C PHE A 220 1.63 11.01 -13.38
N SER A 221 2.60 11.36 -12.55
CA SER A 221 3.85 10.62 -12.33
C SER A 221 4.56 11.21 -11.11
N ASP A 222 5.63 10.55 -10.65
CA ASP A 222 6.51 11.14 -9.62
C ASP A 222 7.26 12.40 -10.12
N THR A 223 7.24 12.67 -11.43
CA THR A 223 7.76 13.93 -12.02
C THR A 223 6.76 15.08 -11.88
N THR A 224 5.48 14.84 -12.10
CA THR A 224 4.42 15.87 -12.18
C THR A 224 3.54 15.90 -10.95
N GLY A 225 3.64 14.89 -10.08
CA GLY A 225 2.77 14.66 -8.93
C GLY A 225 1.53 13.84 -9.29
N HIS A 226 0.74 13.58 -8.26
CA HIS A 226 -0.47 12.76 -8.31
C HIS A 226 -1.69 13.55 -7.82
N PRO A 227 -2.92 13.05 -8.01
CA PRO A 227 -4.13 13.75 -7.57
C PRO A 227 -4.14 14.00 -6.05
N ALA A 228 -4.48 15.23 -5.65
CA ALA A 228 -4.64 15.61 -4.25
C ALA A 228 -6.07 15.41 -3.72
N ALA A 229 -7.04 15.13 -4.59
CA ALA A 229 -8.44 14.91 -4.24
C ALA A 229 -9.09 13.93 -5.21
N THR A 230 -10.11 13.24 -4.74
CA THR A 230 -10.89 12.28 -5.52
C THR A 230 -12.35 12.30 -5.09
N THR A 231 -13.25 12.06 -6.04
CA THR A 231 -14.67 11.85 -5.80
C THR A 231 -15.26 10.99 -6.91
N PHE A 232 -16.37 10.32 -6.64
CA PHE A 232 -17.17 9.72 -7.70
C PHE A 232 -18.09 10.77 -8.32
N PHE A 233 -18.18 10.75 -9.64
CA PHE A 233 -19.15 11.55 -10.39
C PHE A 233 -20.17 10.59 -11.03
N GLU A 234 -21.47 10.85 -10.81
CA GLU A 234 -22.59 10.04 -11.33
C GLU A 234 -22.49 8.52 -11.05
N GLN A 235 -21.75 8.12 -10.01
CA GLN A 235 -21.51 6.72 -9.64
C GLN A 235 -20.93 5.85 -10.77
N ARG A 236 -20.16 6.43 -11.66
CA ARG A 236 -19.47 5.75 -12.77
C ARG A 236 -17.98 5.62 -12.51
#